data_2d9b95bfd1bfecc273d0483d4c7b78b9
#
_entry.id   2d9b95bfd1bfecc273d0483d4c7b78b9
#
_cell.length_a   1.000
_cell.length_b   1.000
_cell.length_c   1.000
_cell.angle_alpha   90.00
_cell.angle_beta   90.00
_cell.angle_gamma   90.00
#
_symmetry.space_group_name_H-M   'P 1'
#
loop_
_entity.id
_entity.type
_entity.pdbx_description
1 polymer ?
#
loop_
_entity_poly.entity_id
_entity_poly.type
_entity_poly.pdbx_seq_one_letter_code
_entity_poly.pdbx_strand_id
1 'polypeptide(L)'
;MKDPLLVERDAARAQIAALTREFDQVVDASRQSNADDEHDPEGATIAFERQQVAALLEAARRRLADVDAAVTAVEAGTYGRCESCGRPIAPERLAARPTARTCIDCAR
;
A
#
# COMPACT_ATOMS: atom_id res chain seq x y z
N MET A 1 19.81 -7.52 1.24
CA MET A 1 18.68 -6.61 0.95
C MET A 1 17.33 -7.32 0.86
N LYS A 2 17.34 -8.59 0.44
CA LYS A 2 16.08 -9.36 0.31
C LYS A 2 15.34 -9.51 1.64
N ASP A 3 16.05 -9.78 2.74
CA ASP A 3 15.42 -10.02 4.04
C ASP A 3 14.60 -8.81 4.55
N PRO A 4 15.12 -7.57 4.50
CA PRO A 4 14.29 -6.43 4.86
C PRO A 4 13.06 -6.25 3.97
N LEU A 5 13.16 -6.57 2.68
CA LEU A 5 12.03 -6.51 1.76
C LEU A 5 10.98 -7.55 2.10
N LEU A 6 11.38 -8.76 2.50
CA LEU A 6 10.44 -9.81 2.89
C LEU A 6 9.71 -9.44 4.18
N VAL A 7 10.40 -8.81 5.13
CA VAL A 7 9.77 -8.30 6.35
C VAL A 7 8.72 -7.25 6.00
N GLU A 8 9.07 -6.32 5.13
CA GLU A 8 8.15 -5.28 4.69
C GLU A 8 6.96 -5.86 3.93
N ARG A 9 7.18 -6.88 3.10
CA ARG A 9 6.10 -7.58 2.40
C ARG A 9 5.12 -8.20 3.37
N ASP A 10 5.62 -8.88 4.39
CA ASP A 10 4.76 -9.50 5.40
C ASP A 10 3.95 -8.45 6.16
N ALA A 11 4.57 -7.32 6.50
CA ALA A 11 3.88 -6.22 7.16
C ALA A 11 2.79 -5.63 6.27
N ALA A 12 3.06 -5.47 4.98
CA ALA A 12 2.07 -4.95 4.03
C ALA A 12 0.89 -5.92 3.88
N ARG A 13 1.16 -7.22 3.80
CA ARG A 13 0.12 -8.24 3.72
C ARG A 13 -0.75 -8.27 4.97
N ALA A 14 -0.14 -8.14 6.15
CA ALA A 14 -0.87 -8.10 7.41
C ALA A 14 -1.75 -6.85 7.49
N GLN A 15 -1.25 -5.71 7.02
CA GLN A 15 -2.01 -4.48 6.98
C GLN A 15 -3.22 -4.60 6.04
N ILE A 16 -3.02 -5.18 4.86
CA ILE A 16 -4.10 -5.41 3.90
C ILE A 16 -5.18 -6.29 4.53
N ALA A 17 -4.79 -7.38 5.19
CA ALA A 17 -5.75 -8.27 5.83
C ALA A 17 -6.54 -7.56 6.91
N ALA A 18 -5.88 -6.75 7.75
CA ALA A 18 -6.55 -5.99 8.80
C ALA A 18 -7.51 -4.94 8.23
N LEU A 19 -7.07 -4.21 7.20
CA LEU A 19 -7.90 -3.19 6.55
C LEU A 19 -9.09 -3.81 5.80
N THR A 20 -8.90 -5.00 5.22
CA THR A 20 -9.99 -5.70 4.54
C THR A 20 -11.07 -6.09 5.55
N ARG A 21 -10.69 -6.60 6.72
CA ARG A 21 -11.64 -6.92 7.77
C ARG A 21 -12.38 -5.66 8.25
N GLU A 22 -11.65 -4.57 8.44
CA GLU A 22 -12.22 -3.31 8.86
C GLU A 22 -13.20 -2.77 7.81
N PHE A 23 -12.83 -2.85 6.53
CA PHE A 23 -13.70 -2.44 5.42
C PHE A 23 -15.00 -3.26 5.43
N ASP A 24 -14.90 -4.57 5.59
CA ASP A 24 -16.08 -5.44 5.62
C ASP A 24 -17.01 -5.09 6.79
N GLN A 25 -16.45 -4.76 7.94
CA GLN A 25 -17.24 -4.34 9.11
C GLN A 25 -17.97 -3.02 8.85
N VAL A 26 -17.29 -2.06 8.20
CA VAL A 26 -17.90 -0.77 7.86
C VAL A 26 -19.00 -0.96 6.83
N VAL A 27 -18.80 -1.83 5.83
CA VAL A 27 -19.83 -2.15 4.83
C VAL A 27 -21.04 -2.80 5.48
N ASP A 28 -20.83 -3.73 6.40
CA ASP A 28 -21.93 -4.38 7.11
C ASP A 28 -22.72 -3.37 7.95
N ALA A 29 -22.03 -2.48 8.64
CA ALA A 29 -22.68 -1.40 9.40
C ALA A 29 -23.49 -0.48 8.48
N SER A 30 -22.97 -0.20 7.28
CA SER A 30 -23.67 0.60 6.28
C SER A 30 -24.97 -0.06 5.83
N ARG A 31 -24.95 -1.38 5.60
CA ARG A 31 -26.15 -2.12 5.21
C ARG A 31 -27.24 -2.07 6.27
N GLN A 32 -26.84 -2.18 7.54
CA GLN A 32 -27.78 -2.11 8.64
C GLN A 32 -28.37 -0.72 8.81
N SER A 33 -27.53 0.31 8.63
CA SER A 33 -27.93 1.70 8.78
C SER A 33 -28.88 2.16 7.68
N ASN A 34 -28.70 1.72 6.45
CA ASN A 34 -29.48 2.16 5.29
C ASN A 34 -30.92 1.62 5.28
N ALA A 35 -31.24 0.73 6.20
CA ALA A 35 -32.58 0.14 6.23
C ALA A 35 -33.64 1.12 6.76
N ASP A 36 -33.28 2.18 7.47
CA ASP A 36 -34.23 2.92 8.27
C ASP A 36 -34.40 4.41 7.95
N ASP A 37 -33.42 5.14 7.43
CA ASP A 37 -33.60 6.59 7.24
C ASP A 37 -32.58 7.22 6.30
N GLU A 38 -33.06 8.04 5.36
CA GLU A 38 -32.24 8.79 4.42
C GLU A 38 -31.48 9.97 5.07
N HIS A 39 -31.86 10.37 6.26
CA HIS A 39 -31.27 11.51 6.97
C HIS A 39 -30.46 11.13 8.20
N ASP A 40 -29.99 9.91 8.27
CA ASP A 40 -29.26 9.41 9.41
C ASP A 40 -27.84 9.99 9.45
N PRO A 41 -27.47 10.77 10.48
CA PRO A 41 -26.08 11.25 10.63
C PRO A 41 -25.06 10.11 10.75
N GLU A 42 -25.45 8.96 11.30
CA GLU A 42 -24.60 7.79 11.37
C GLU A 42 -24.29 7.25 9.98
N GLY A 43 -25.23 7.32 9.06
CA GLY A 43 -25.01 6.88 7.67
C GLY A 43 -23.95 7.70 6.98
N ALA A 44 -23.93 9.02 7.18
CA ALA A 44 -22.90 9.89 6.61
C ALA A 44 -21.52 9.60 7.22
N THR A 45 -21.46 9.36 8.53
CA THR A 45 -20.22 9.00 9.20
C THR A 45 -19.68 7.66 8.71
N ILE A 46 -20.56 6.67 8.54
CA ILE A 46 -20.18 5.34 8.02
C ILE A 46 -19.65 5.45 6.60
N ALA A 47 -20.29 6.28 5.75
CA ALA A 47 -19.83 6.49 4.38
C ALA A 47 -18.43 7.12 4.35
N PHE A 48 -18.16 8.07 5.24
CA PHE A 48 -16.85 8.68 5.37
C PHE A 48 -15.81 7.68 5.83
N GLU A 49 -16.14 6.86 6.84
CA GLU A 49 -15.26 5.80 7.32
C GLU A 49 -14.93 4.79 6.22
N ARG A 50 -15.93 4.40 5.43
CA ARG A 50 -15.74 3.48 4.32
C ARG A 50 -14.76 4.01 3.30
N GLN A 51 -14.89 5.30 2.93
CA GLN A 51 -13.98 5.94 1.99
C GLN A 51 -12.56 6.01 2.55
N GLN A 52 -12.43 6.31 3.84
CA GLN A 52 -11.14 6.39 4.50
C GLN A 52 -10.43 5.03 4.52
N VAL A 53 -11.14 3.98 4.91
CA VAL A 53 -10.57 2.64 4.94
C VAL A 53 -10.23 2.16 3.52
N ALA A 54 -11.09 2.46 2.55
CA ALA A 54 -10.83 2.11 1.15
C ALA A 54 -9.55 2.77 0.63
N ALA A 55 -9.31 4.04 0.96
CA ALA A 55 -8.11 4.76 0.56
C ALA A 55 -6.86 4.16 1.21
N LEU A 56 -6.93 3.80 2.49
CA LEU A 56 -5.83 3.15 3.19
C LEU A 56 -5.54 1.78 2.61
N LEU A 57 -6.58 1.02 2.27
CA LEU A 57 -6.43 -0.31 1.67
C LEU A 57 -5.76 -0.20 0.30
N GLU A 58 -6.16 0.76 -0.51
CA GLU A 58 -5.54 0.99 -1.82
C GLU A 58 -4.07 1.36 -1.68
N ALA A 59 -3.74 2.24 -0.74
CA ALA A 59 -2.34 2.61 -0.47
C ALA A 59 -1.52 1.40 -0.01
N ALA A 60 -2.09 0.54 0.83
CA ALA A 60 -1.41 -0.67 1.29
C ALA A 60 -1.18 -1.65 0.14
N ARG A 61 -2.13 -1.77 -0.78
CA ARG A 61 -1.97 -2.61 -1.97
C ARG A 61 -0.87 -2.10 -2.90
N ARG A 62 -0.76 -0.78 -3.08
CA ARG A 62 0.32 -0.19 -3.86
C ARG A 62 1.68 -0.45 -3.20
N ARG A 63 1.73 -0.33 -1.88
CA ARG A 63 2.95 -0.63 -1.12
C ARG A 63 3.37 -2.08 -1.33
N LEU A 64 2.42 -3.02 -1.26
CA LEU A 64 2.72 -4.43 -1.51
C LEU A 64 3.25 -4.65 -2.92
N ALA A 65 2.63 -4.03 -3.93
CA ALA A 65 3.09 -4.15 -5.31
C ALA A 65 4.52 -3.64 -5.47
N ASP A 66 4.87 -2.54 -4.81
CA ASP A 66 6.23 -1.99 -4.85
C ASP A 66 7.23 -2.93 -4.19
N VAL A 67 6.87 -3.52 -3.05
CA VAL A 67 7.73 -4.48 -2.36
C VAL A 67 7.92 -5.73 -3.21
N ASP A 68 6.86 -6.26 -3.79
CA ASP A 68 6.94 -7.44 -4.66
C ASP A 68 7.82 -7.18 -5.88
N ALA A 69 7.72 -5.99 -6.48
CA ALA A 69 8.57 -5.61 -7.59
C ALA A 69 10.05 -5.55 -7.17
N ALA A 70 10.32 -5.03 -5.98
CA ALA A 70 11.69 -4.98 -5.45
C ALA A 70 12.25 -6.38 -5.20
N VAL A 71 11.46 -7.28 -4.63
CA VAL A 71 11.86 -8.68 -4.42
C VAL A 71 12.17 -9.35 -5.75
N THR A 72 11.32 -9.16 -6.75
CA THR A 72 11.54 -9.69 -8.09
C THR A 72 12.85 -9.15 -8.68
N ALA A 73 13.13 -7.85 -8.49
CA ALA A 73 14.37 -7.24 -8.97
C ALA A 73 15.60 -7.83 -8.29
N VAL A 74 15.54 -8.12 -6.98
CA VAL A 74 16.63 -8.78 -6.27
C VAL A 74 16.88 -10.15 -6.88
N GLU A 75 15.83 -10.93 -7.11
CA GLU A 75 15.95 -12.27 -7.69
C GLU A 75 16.48 -12.25 -9.12
N ALA A 76 16.14 -11.21 -9.88
CA ALA A 76 16.61 -11.05 -11.26
C ALA A 76 18.00 -10.40 -11.37
N GLY A 77 18.56 -9.92 -10.26
CA GLY A 77 19.85 -9.24 -10.27
C GLY A 77 19.80 -7.81 -10.77
N THR A 78 18.62 -7.19 -10.80
CA THR A 78 18.42 -5.82 -11.29
C THR A 78 18.09 -4.82 -10.20
N TYR A 79 18.09 -5.28 -8.95
CA TYR A 79 17.77 -4.40 -7.82
C TYR A 79 18.77 -3.25 -7.72
N GLY A 80 18.26 -2.05 -7.45
CA GLY A 80 19.09 -0.86 -7.31
C GLY A 80 19.38 -0.14 -8.62
N ARG A 81 18.75 -0.54 -9.71
CA ARG A 81 18.88 0.17 -10.99
C ARG A 81 17.63 1.01 -11.24
N CYS A 82 17.86 2.24 -11.70
CA CYS A 82 16.76 3.14 -12.07
C CYS A 82 16.02 2.58 -13.29
N GLU A 83 14.71 2.45 -13.20
CA GLU A 83 13.88 1.97 -14.31
C GLU A 83 13.87 2.93 -15.49
N SER A 84 14.09 4.23 -15.25
CA SER A 84 14.00 5.25 -16.27
C SER A 84 15.31 5.47 -17.03
N CYS A 85 16.46 5.50 -16.33
CA CYS A 85 17.74 5.83 -16.96
C CYS A 85 18.77 4.71 -16.92
N GLY A 86 18.49 3.62 -16.20
CA GLY A 86 19.40 2.47 -16.09
C GLY A 86 20.61 2.68 -15.19
N ARG A 87 20.78 3.87 -14.62
CA ARG A 87 21.89 4.16 -13.71
C ARG A 87 21.63 3.56 -12.33
N PRO A 88 22.68 3.29 -11.55
CA PRO A 88 22.48 2.83 -10.19
C PRO A 88 21.75 3.87 -9.35
N ILE A 89 20.87 3.39 -8.46
CA ILE A 89 20.23 4.23 -7.45
C ILE A 89 21.21 4.36 -6.28
N ALA A 90 21.36 5.57 -5.73
CA ALA A 90 22.28 5.79 -4.62
C ALA A 90 21.98 4.87 -3.44
N PRO A 91 22.99 4.25 -2.82
CA PRO A 91 22.78 3.36 -1.68
C PRO A 91 22.03 4.03 -0.52
N GLU A 92 22.28 5.31 -0.27
CA GLU A 92 21.60 6.06 0.78
C GLU A 92 20.10 6.16 0.50
N ARG A 93 19.74 6.32 -0.77
CA ARG A 93 18.33 6.38 -1.17
C ARG A 93 17.67 5.01 -0.99
N LEU A 94 18.35 3.93 -1.34
CA LEU A 94 17.82 2.58 -1.15
C LEU A 94 17.72 2.21 0.33
N ALA A 95 18.63 2.71 1.17
CA ALA A 95 18.55 2.49 2.61
C ALA A 95 17.31 3.17 3.20
N ALA A 96 16.99 4.38 2.73
CA ALA A 96 15.82 5.13 3.19
C ALA A 96 14.53 4.62 2.55
N ARG A 97 14.59 4.20 1.28
CA ARG A 97 13.44 3.72 0.51
C ARG A 97 13.81 2.46 -0.26
N PRO A 98 13.76 1.30 0.38
CA PRO A 98 14.18 0.03 -0.25
C PRO A 98 13.41 -0.32 -1.52
N THR A 99 12.20 0.22 -1.69
CA THR A 99 11.37 -0.03 -2.86
C THR A 99 11.51 1.04 -3.95
N ALA A 100 12.47 1.98 -3.81
CA ALA A 100 12.67 3.01 -4.83
C ALA A 100 13.01 2.36 -6.18
N ARG A 101 12.32 2.80 -7.23
CA ARG A 101 12.49 2.28 -8.59
C ARG A 101 13.27 3.25 -9.48
N THR A 102 13.39 4.50 -9.05
CA THR A 102 14.06 5.55 -9.83
C THR A 102 15.12 6.24 -9.00
N CYS A 103 16.16 6.73 -9.66
CA CYS A 103 17.15 7.58 -9.01
C CYS A 103 16.51 8.94 -8.68
N ILE A 104 17.20 9.73 -7.86
CA ILE A 104 16.67 11.02 -7.41
C ILE A 104 16.41 11.96 -8.60
N ASP A 105 17.22 11.89 -9.64
CA ASP A 105 17.05 12.75 -10.81
C ASP A 105 15.80 12.38 -11.62
N CYS A 106 15.50 11.09 -11.73
CA CYS A 106 14.32 10.62 -12.48
C CYS A 106 13.03 10.69 -11.65
N ALA A 107 13.15 10.78 -10.34
CA ALA A 107 11.99 10.86 -9.44
C ALA A 107 11.33 12.24 -9.43
N ARG A 108 11.97 13.23 -10.00
CA ARG A 108 11.46 14.61 -10.02
C ARG A 108 10.44 14.88 -11.10
#